data_fd664b44454a25bc105a3a55eec0bdba
#
_entry.id   fd664b44454a25bc105a3a55eec0bdba
#
_cell.length_a   1.000
_cell.length_b   1.000
_cell.length_c   1.000
_cell.angle_alpha   90.00
_cell.angle_beta   90.00
_cell.angle_gamma   90.00
#
_symmetry.space_group_name_H-M   'P 1'
#
loop_
_entity.id
_entity.type
_entity.pdbx_description
1 polymer ?
#
loop_
_entity_poly.entity_id
_entity_poly.type
_entity_poly.pdbx_seq_one_letter_code
_entity_poly.pdbx_strand_id
1 'polypeptide(L)'
;MKLRKSIKIGKVNFLKLFIIAIFIFYNSSINAQENSESFEGSFIEIKILDKVSSKNNVLKIKIGEEKKFKNLSIKSLKCKNSEFDDDPEITAYLQVKDLTNKNNDEVFIFNGWTFSSSPTVKPFDHPVYDIWLTKCY
;
A
#
# COMPACT_ATOMS: atom_id res chain seq x y z
N MET A 1 67.38 -23.63 32.80
CA MET A 1 67.06 -24.48 31.64
C MET A 1 65.58 -24.38 31.37
N LYS A 2 65.15 -23.58 30.35
CA LYS A 2 63.76 -23.31 30.05
C LYS A 2 63.34 -24.08 28.80
N LEU A 3 62.54 -25.12 28.99
CA LEU A 3 61.97 -25.93 27.90
C LEU A 3 60.89 -25.11 27.16
N ARG A 4 61.12 -24.74 25.89
CA ARG A 4 60.14 -24.20 24.99
C ARG A 4 59.31 -25.37 24.43
N LYS A 5 58.05 -25.46 24.85
CA LYS A 5 57.06 -26.39 24.30
C LYS A 5 56.60 -25.87 22.93
N SER A 6 57.07 -26.51 21.87
CA SER A 6 56.60 -26.21 20.50
C SER A 6 55.19 -26.74 20.31
N ILE A 7 54.21 -25.86 20.12
CA ILE A 7 52.84 -26.21 19.77
C ILE A 7 52.82 -26.49 18.26
N LYS A 8 52.63 -27.73 17.87
CA LYS A 8 52.37 -28.10 16.47
C LYS A 8 50.97 -27.67 16.11
N ILE A 9 50.84 -26.64 15.32
CA ILE A 9 49.58 -26.24 14.69
C ILE A 9 49.26 -27.30 13.63
N GLY A 10 48.21 -28.09 13.86
CA GLY A 10 47.71 -29.08 12.90
C GLY A 10 47.29 -28.39 11.60
N LYS A 11 47.57 -29.02 10.44
CA LYS A 11 47.09 -28.54 9.12
C LYS A 11 45.58 -28.46 9.14
N VAL A 12 45.07 -27.24 9.28
CA VAL A 12 43.62 -26.99 9.13
C VAL A 12 43.28 -27.26 7.66
N ASN A 13 42.45 -28.26 7.39
CA ASN A 13 41.97 -28.54 6.04
C ASN A 13 41.16 -27.35 5.55
N PHE A 14 41.74 -26.54 4.69
CA PHE A 14 41.12 -25.36 4.11
C PHE A 14 39.75 -25.68 3.46
N LEU A 15 39.64 -26.89 2.91
CA LEU A 15 38.40 -27.40 2.34
C LEU A 15 37.26 -27.54 3.38
N LYS A 16 37.56 -27.99 4.61
CA LYS A 16 36.56 -28.09 5.69
C LYS A 16 36.09 -26.72 6.17
N LEU A 17 36.97 -25.73 6.26
CA LEU A 17 36.61 -24.37 6.59
C LEU A 17 35.72 -23.74 5.51
N PHE A 18 35.99 -24.01 4.24
CA PHE A 18 35.22 -23.52 3.12
C PHE A 18 33.78 -24.11 3.11
N ILE A 19 33.65 -25.39 3.41
CA ILE A 19 32.35 -26.07 3.52
C ILE A 19 31.55 -25.50 4.71
N ILE A 20 32.17 -25.26 5.85
CA ILE A 20 31.53 -24.67 7.03
C ILE A 20 31.08 -23.23 6.74
N ALA A 21 31.89 -22.42 6.03
CA ALA A 21 31.53 -21.07 5.62
C ALA A 21 30.30 -21.07 4.68
N ILE A 22 30.27 -21.97 3.69
CA ILE A 22 29.11 -22.13 2.79
C ILE A 22 27.85 -22.52 3.59
N PHE A 23 27.96 -23.40 4.56
CA PHE A 23 26.83 -23.84 5.38
C PHE A 23 26.26 -22.70 6.25
N ILE A 24 27.09 -21.78 6.74
CA ILE A 24 26.68 -20.61 7.51
C ILE A 24 25.95 -19.60 6.61
N PHE A 25 26.43 -19.39 5.38
CA PHE A 25 25.78 -18.48 4.43
C PHE A 25 24.43 -18.99 3.91
N TYR A 26 24.24 -20.31 3.82
CA TYR A 26 22.97 -20.89 3.35
C TYR A 26 21.82 -20.78 4.35
N ASN A 27 22.09 -20.57 5.64
CA ASN A 27 21.05 -20.47 6.67
C ASN A 27 20.59 -19.04 6.99
N SER A 28 21.09 -18.04 6.26
CA SER A 28 20.69 -16.64 6.46
C SER A 28 19.45 -16.27 5.64
N SER A 29 18.43 -17.13 5.59
CA SER A 29 17.07 -16.71 5.18
C SER A 29 16.48 -15.88 6.31
N ILE A 30 16.84 -14.62 6.38
CA ILE A 30 16.15 -13.64 7.23
C ILE A 30 14.77 -13.46 6.62
N ASN A 31 13.78 -14.19 7.14
CA ASN A 31 12.39 -13.85 6.92
C ASN A 31 12.13 -12.56 7.71
N ALA A 32 12.35 -11.41 7.08
CA ALA A 32 11.77 -10.17 7.53
C ALA A 32 10.26 -10.26 7.25
N GLN A 33 9.53 -10.85 8.18
CA GLN A 33 8.08 -10.82 8.18
C GLN A 33 7.70 -9.47 8.77
N GLU A 34 7.48 -8.52 7.89
CA GLU A 34 6.89 -7.24 8.22
C GLU A 34 5.43 -7.52 8.60
N ASN A 35 5.21 -7.71 9.90
CA ASN A 35 3.86 -7.80 10.47
C ASN A 35 3.26 -6.38 10.50
N SER A 36 2.94 -5.83 9.34
CA SER A 36 2.04 -4.70 9.28
C SER A 36 0.63 -5.24 9.55
N GLU A 37 0.09 -5.00 10.73
CA GLU A 37 -1.31 -5.27 11.06
C GLU A 37 -2.23 -4.31 10.29
N SER A 38 -2.21 -4.40 8.97
CA SER A 38 -3.12 -3.61 8.13
C SER A 38 -4.46 -4.34 8.02
N PHE A 39 -5.51 -3.71 8.49
CA PHE A 39 -6.89 -4.19 8.34
C PHE A 39 -7.39 -3.91 6.91
N GLU A 40 -7.89 -4.95 6.22
CA GLU A 40 -8.61 -4.79 4.96
C GLU A 40 -10.09 -4.54 5.23
N GLY A 41 -10.59 -3.35 4.85
CA GLY A 41 -11.97 -2.97 5.08
C GLY A 41 -12.93 -3.49 4.00
N SER A 42 -14.20 -3.57 4.38
CA SER A 42 -15.30 -3.93 3.48
C SER A 42 -16.00 -2.70 2.88
N PHE A 43 -15.79 -1.53 3.45
CA PHE A 43 -16.39 -0.26 3.03
C PHE A 43 -15.35 0.86 3.10
N ILE A 44 -15.53 1.81 2.18
CA ILE A 44 -14.85 3.12 2.26
C ILE A 44 -15.86 4.23 2.50
N GLU A 45 -15.40 5.30 3.10
CA GLU A 45 -16.07 6.59 3.14
C GLU A 45 -15.20 7.61 2.41
N ILE A 46 -15.80 8.29 1.45
CA ILE A 46 -15.16 9.37 0.71
C ILE A 46 -15.94 10.66 0.89
N LYS A 47 -15.23 11.78 0.89
CA LYS A 47 -15.79 13.12 0.86
C LYS A 47 -15.64 13.67 -0.54
N ILE A 48 -16.73 14.17 -1.12
CA ILE A 48 -16.76 14.76 -2.45
C ILE A 48 -17.11 16.25 -2.30
N LEU A 49 -16.19 17.11 -2.71
CA LEU A 49 -16.44 18.54 -2.83
C LEU A 49 -16.94 18.85 -4.25
N ASP A 50 -18.09 19.47 -4.34
CA ASP A 50 -18.57 20.12 -5.55
C ASP A 50 -17.98 21.55 -5.57
N LYS A 51 -17.00 21.79 -6.46
CA LYS A 51 -16.28 23.07 -6.54
C LYS A 51 -17.18 24.22 -7.01
N VAL A 52 -18.23 23.91 -7.77
CA VAL A 52 -19.17 24.92 -8.29
C VAL A 52 -20.08 25.44 -7.20
N SER A 53 -20.62 24.52 -6.37
CA SER A 53 -21.56 24.89 -5.30
C SER A 53 -20.90 25.00 -3.93
N SER A 54 -19.60 24.69 -3.81
CA SER A 54 -18.84 24.59 -2.55
C SER A 54 -19.47 23.65 -1.52
N LYS A 55 -20.26 22.70 -1.96
CA LYS A 55 -20.93 21.73 -1.08
C LYS A 55 -20.10 20.45 -0.94
N ASN A 56 -19.98 20.00 0.31
CA ASN A 56 -19.37 18.72 0.63
C ASN A 56 -20.46 17.63 0.75
N ASN A 57 -20.21 16.48 0.17
CA ASN A 57 -21.03 15.29 0.26
C ASN A 57 -20.19 14.13 0.77
N VAL A 58 -20.77 13.31 1.64
CA VAL A 58 -20.13 12.09 2.13
C VAL A 58 -20.79 10.90 1.44
N LEU A 59 -19.98 10.02 0.88
CA LEU A 59 -20.43 8.83 0.18
C LEU A 59 -19.78 7.60 0.78
N LYS A 60 -20.61 6.65 1.21
CA LYS A 60 -20.18 5.32 1.64
C LYS A 60 -20.31 4.34 0.49
N ILE A 61 -19.23 3.61 0.20
CA ILE A 61 -19.14 2.64 -0.91
C ILE A 61 -18.65 1.30 -0.35
N LYS A 62 -19.33 0.22 -0.71
CA LYS A 62 -18.86 -1.13 -0.42
C LYS A 62 -17.77 -1.53 -1.41
N ILE A 63 -16.74 -2.22 -0.91
CA ILE A 63 -15.64 -2.69 -1.77
C ILE A 63 -16.19 -3.61 -2.87
N GLY A 64 -15.76 -3.36 -4.11
CA GLY A 64 -16.21 -4.06 -5.30
C GLY A 64 -17.51 -3.53 -5.93
N GLU A 65 -18.31 -2.74 -5.20
CA GLU A 65 -19.53 -2.13 -5.74
C GLU A 65 -19.25 -0.78 -6.43
N GLU A 66 -19.99 -0.52 -7.48
CA GLU A 66 -20.00 0.76 -8.19
C GLU A 66 -21.11 1.65 -7.68
N LYS A 67 -20.82 2.91 -7.37
CA LYS A 67 -21.80 3.87 -6.89
C LYS A 67 -21.76 5.14 -7.73
N LYS A 68 -22.92 5.57 -8.17
CA LYS A 68 -23.08 6.82 -8.95
C LYS A 68 -23.29 8.01 -8.03
N PHE A 69 -22.56 9.07 -8.32
CA PHE A 69 -22.73 10.39 -7.71
C PHE A 69 -22.80 11.44 -8.82
N LYS A 70 -24.00 11.98 -9.07
CA LYS A 70 -24.26 12.86 -10.20
C LYS A 70 -23.78 12.24 -11.53
N ASN A 71 -22.79 12.88 -12.17
CA ASN A 71 -22.18 12.39 -13.41
C ASN A 71 -20.90 11.55 -13.19
N LEU A 72 -20.58 11.22 -11.95
CA LEU A 72 -19.46 10.33 -11.65
C LEU A 72 -19.93 8.92 -11.35
N SER A 73 -19.22 7.94 -11.86
CA SER A 73 -19.30 6.55 -11.41
C SER A 73 -18.01 6.22 -10.64
N ILE A 74 -18.17 5.80 -9.39
CA ILE A 74 -17.07 5.59 -8.44
C ILE A 74 -17.12 4.15 -7.94
N LYS A 75 -16.00 3.45 -8.03
CA LYS A 75 -15.81 2.09 -7.54
C LYS A 75 -14.54 2.02 -6.71
N SER A 76 -14.60 1.38 -5.55
CA SER A 76 -13.40 1.02 -4.80
C SER A 76 -13.15 -0.47 -4.92
N LEU A 77 -11.93 -0.85 -5.28
CA LEU A 77 -11.55 -2.26 -5.42
C LEU A 77 -10.98 -2.84 -4.13
N LYS A 78 -10.32 -2.02 -3.35
CA LYS A 78 -9.64 -2.43 -2.11
C LYS A 78 -9.44 -1.23 -1.21
N CYS A 79 -9.47 -1.46 0.11
CA CYS A 79 -8.98 -0.48 1.06
C CYS A 79 -8.23 -1.15 2.21
N LYS A 80 -7.31 -0.41 2.79
CA LYS A 80 -6.54 -0.80 3.96
C LYS A 80 -6.55 0.33 4.97
N ASN A 81 -6.59 -0.06 6.23
CA ASN A 81 -6.42 0.83 7.37
C ASN A 81 -5.26 0.30 8.21
N SER A 82 -4.22 1.12 8.38
CA SER A 82 -3.07 0.82 9.23
C SER A 82 -3.05 1.70 10.49
N GLU A 83 -4.22 1.93 11.09
CA GLU A 83 -4.40 2.83 12.24
C GLU A 83 -3.52 2.46 13.45
N PHE A 84 -3.09 1.20 13.52
CA PHE A 84 -2.26 0.68 14.62
C PHE A 84 -0.76 0.63 14.30
N ASP A 85 -0.36 1.05 13.09
CA ASP A 85 1.05 1.18 12.72
C ASP A 85 1.68 2.46 13.28
N ASP A 86 3.02 2.51 13.31
CA ASP A 86 3.79 3.70 13.74
C ASP A 86 3.52 4.92 12.84
N ASP A 87 3.11 4.69 11.59
CA ASP A 87 2.70 5.71 10.62
C ASP A 87 1.29 5.38 10.08
N PRO A 88 0.23 5.80 10.81
CA PRO A 88 -1.14 5.46 10.50
C PRO A 88 -1.58 6.02 9.14
N GLU A 89 -2.01 5.16 8.23
CA GLU A 89 -2.49 5.58 6.92
C GLU A 89 -3.73 4.79 6.50
N ILE A 90 -4.69 5.48 5.90
CA ILE A 90 -5.82 4.86 5.23
C ILE A 90 -5.59 4.97 3.73
N THR A 91 -5.59 3.83 3.06
CA THR A 91 -5.39 3.76 1.61
C THR A 91 -6.57 3.07 0.94
N ALA A 92 -6.91 3.51 -0.28
CA ALA A 92 -7.90 2.82 -1.10
C ALA A 92 -7.52 2.86 -2.58
N TYR A 93 -7.87 1.82 -3.31
CA TYR A 93 -7.78 1.80 -4.75
C TYR A 93 -9.11 2.22 -5.35
N LEU A 94 -9.16 3.40 -5.97
CA LEU A 94 -10.36 3.98 -6.58
C LEU A 94 -10.29 3.93 -8.10
N GLN A 95 -11.45 3.68 -8.69
CA GLN A 95 -11.73 3.85 -10.12
C GLN A 95 -12.87 4.84 -10.26
N VAL A 96 -12.65 5.92 -10.98
CA VAL A 96 -13.67 6.94 -11.22
C VAL A 96 -13.81 7.19 -12.71
N LYS A 97 -15.05 7.17 -13.21
CA LYS A 97 -15.42 7.49 -14.59
C LYS A 97 -16.31 8.72 -14.61
N ASP A 98 -16.15 9.58 -15.62
CA ASP A 98 -17.09 10.66 -15.90
C ASP A 98 -18.13 10.17 -16.91
N LEU A 99 -19.41 10.19 -16.51
CA LEU A 99 -20.54 9.73 -17.31
C LEU A 99 -21.07 10.80 -18.27
N THR A 100 -20.50 12.01 -18.28
CA THR A 100 -20.87 13.08 -19.23
C THR A 100 -20.31 12.81 -20.63
N ASN A 101 -19.23 12.05 -20.72
CA ASN A 101 -18.60 11.70 -21.98
C ASN A 101 -19.46 10.65 -22.73
N LYS A 102 -20.12 11.07 -23.80
CA LYS A 102 -21.03 10.22 -24.59
C LYS A 102 -20.32 9.25 -25.55
N ASN A 103 -19.02 9.39 -25.71
CA ASN A 103 -18.24 8.42 -26.46
C ASN A 103 -18.20 7.15 -25.62
N ASN A 104 -18.63 6.03 -26.17
CA ASN A 104 -18.70 4.72 -25.50
C ASN A 104 -17.35 4.19 -24.97
N ASP A 105 -16.32 5.01 -24.96
CA ASP A 105 -15.04 4.69 -24.36
C ASP A 105 -15.12 4.87 -22.85
N GLU A 106 -15.10 3.77 -22.14
CA GLU A 106 -15.02 3.75 -20.64
C GLU A 106 -13.67 4.27 -20.15
N VAL A 107 -13.44 5.57 -20.29
CA VAL A 107 -12.19 6.20 -19.83
C VAL A 107 -12.30 6.51 -18.34
N PHE A 108 -11.39 5.94 -17.57
CA PHE A 108 -11.22 6.34 -16.18
C PHE A 108 -10.55 7.73 -16.11
N ILE A 109 -11.20 8.67 -15.46
CA ILE A 109 -10.61 9.97 -15.12
C ILE A 109 -9.68 9.85 -13.90
N PHE A 110 -9.87 8.79 -13.09
CA PHE A 110 -8.97 8.39 -12.03
C PHE A 110 -8.94 6.87 -11.91
N ASN A 111 -7.75 6.29 -11.83
CA ASN A 111 -7.56 4.86 -11.61
C ASN A 111 -6.27 4.65 -10.82
N GLY A 112 -6.37 4.36 -9.52
CA GLY A 112 -5.20 4.15 -8.69
C GLY A 112 -5.44 4.27 -7.19
N TRP A 113 -4.33 4.22 -6.47
CA TRP A 113 -4.31 4.39 -5.03
C TRP A 113 -4.52 5.84 -4.63
N THR A 114 -5.31 6.05 -3.59
CA THR A 114 -5.47 7.32 -2.89
C THR A 114 -5.17 7.13 -1.40
N PHE A 115 -4.72 8.20 -0.76
CA PHE A 115 -4.22 8.22 0.61
C PHE A 115 -4.99 9.27 1.40
N SER A 116 -5.36 8.95 2.65
CA SER A 116 -6.13 9.89 3.47
C SER A 116 -5.27 11.04 4.00
N SER A 117 -4.03 10.75 4.42
CA SER A 117 -3.09 11.75 4.94
C SER A 117 -2.46 12.60 3.84
N SER A 118 -2.28 12.03 2.65
CA SER A 118 -1.53 12.64 1.55
C SER A 118 -2.27 12.55 0.21
N PRO A 119 -3.44 13.20 0.07
CA PRO A 119 -4.24 13.13 -1.15
C PRO A 119 -3.54 13.73 -2.37
N THR A 120 -2.49 14.54 -2.17
CA THR A 120 -1.71 15.18 -3.22
C THR A 120 -0.70 14.26 -3.90
N VAL A 121 -0.38 13.11 -3.33
CA VAL A 121 0.54 12.13 -3.95
C VAL A 121 -0.01 11.63 -5.29
N LYS A 122 -1.31 11.39 -5.37
CA LYS A 122 -2.03 11.12 -6.60
C LYS A 122 -3.36 11.87 -6.57
N PRO A 123 -3.37 13.15 -6.97
CA PRO A 123 -4.57 13.97 -6.88
C PRO A 123 -5.65 13.47 -7.82
N PHE A 124 -6.90 13.59 -7.39
CA PHE A 124 -8.05 13.48 -8.25
C PHE A 124 -8.23 14.81 -8.98
N ASP A 125 -7.91 14.83 -10.27
CA ASP A 125 -8.03 16.04 -11.09
C ASP A 125 -9.31 16.00 -11.92
N HIS A 126 -10.31 16.77 -11.49
CA HIS A 126 -11.58 16.93 -12.20
C HIS A 126 -12.04 18.38 -12.09
N PRO A 127 -12.57 19.01 -13.17
CA PRO A 127 -12.91 20.43 -13.16
C PRO A 127 -13.96 20.82 -12.15
N VAL A 128 -14.88 19.91 -11.81
CA VAL A 128 -16.05 20.16 -10.96
C VAL A 128 -15.96 19.55 -9.57
N TYR A 129 -15.25 18.45 -9.41
CA TYR A 129 -15.23 17.68 -8.17
C TYR A 129 -13.82 17.44 -7.65
N ASP A 130 -13.69 17.42 -6.33
CA ASP A 130 -12.55 16.80 -5.63
C ASP A 130 -13.04 15.64 -4.78
N ILE A 131 -12.22 14.59 -4.66
CA ILE A 131 -12.53 13.39 -3.90
C ILE A 131 -11.42 13.13 -2.89
N TRP A 132 -11.79 12.96 -1.62
CA TRP A 132 -10.86 12.57 -0.55
C TRP A 132 -11.34 11.30 0.13
N LEU A 133 -10.42 10.39 0.36
CA LEU A 133 -10.63 9.22 1.20
C LEU A 133 -10.65 9.66 2.67
N THR A 134 -11.66 9.23 3.43
CA THR A 134 -11.80 9.59 4.85
C THR A 134 -11.75 8.38 5.76
N LYS A 135 -12.33 7.23 5.35
CA LYS A 135 -12.35 6.02 6.18
C LYS A 135 -12.28 4.75 5.34
N CYS A 136 -11.73 3.70 5.96
CA CYS A 136 -11.79 2.31 5.54
C CYS A 136 -12.20 1.46 6.75
N TYR A 137 -13.29 0.67 6.67
CA TYR A 137 -13.81 -0.15 7.77
C TYR A 137 -14.61 -1.35 7.29
#